data_c78c9bb5fd58fc3850de7dbe045dd425
#
_entry.id   c78c9bb5fd58fc3850de7dbe045dd425
#
_cell.length_a   1.000
_cell.length_b   1.000
_cell.length_c   1.000
_cell.angle_alpha   90.00
_cell.angle_beta   90.00
_cell.angle_gamma   90.00
#
_symmetry.space_group_name_H-M   'P 1'
#
loop_
_entity.id
_entity.type
_entity.pdbx_description
1 polymer ?
#
loop_
_entity_poly.entity_id
_entity_poly.type
_entity_poly.pdbx_seq_one_letter_code
_entity_poly.pdbx_strand_id
1 'polypeptide(L)'
;PEDLATWNGRLSDYFFKLRQAIHCPPPLCPDLVHIDIDDSSYQVLGQKAGERRTIAHLIRLLDKAGCRVLVFDMAFPGTSTPGEDLELIQAAKACNRLYLPVIVRPKTDPDDPIASGLAGMENQDLVIVPAVSDWGRIVSSAGLIRNLEGLDAVSAGLCHITCVPNRDGVYRHYNLIIRSGEGFIPSLALRVACDLLQVRAELIEVHAGHYLLLPDARFPGGNPADLRVP
;
A
#
# COMPACT_ATOMS: atom_id res chain seq x y z
N PRO A 1 18.42 7.93 24.82
CA PRO A 1 17.29 7.20 24.23
C PRO A 1 17.50 6.91 22.74
N GLU A 2 18.21 7.81 22.00
CA GLU A 2 18.47 7.61 20.55
C GLU A 2 19.34 6.39 20.28
N ASP A 3 20.31 6.10 21.12
CA ASP A 3 21.20 4.95 20.98
C ASP A 3 20.46 3.62 21.14
N LEU A 4 19.47 3.53 22.03
CA LEU A 4 18.72 2.29 22.26
C LEU A 4 17.86 1.88 21.05
N ALA A 5 17.22 2.84 20.38
CA ALA A 5 16.41 2.54 19.19
C ALA A 5 17.30 2.04 18.05
N THR A 6 18.48 2.63 17.86
CA THR A 6 19.47 2.22 16.87
C THR A 6 20.02 0.83 17.18
N TRP A 7 20.31 0.55 18.46
CA TRP A 7 20.76 -0.76 18.90
C TRP A 7 19.70 -1.85 18.67
N ASN A 8 18.45 -1.58 19.02
CA ASN A 8 17.32 -2.50 18.75
C ASN A 8 17.18 -2.79 17.26
N GLY A 9 17.32 -1.77 16.41
CA GLY A 9 17.29 -1.96 14.96
C GLY A 9 18.40 -2.87 14.46
N ARG A 10 19.65 -2.66 14.91
CA ARG A 10 20.80 -3.49 14.54
C ARG A 10 20.66 -4.93 15.06
N LEU A 11 20.10 -5.12 16.24
CA LEU A 11 19.84 -6.44 16.80
C LEU A 11 18.77 -7.17 15.94
N SER A 12 17.72 -6.50 15.54
CA SER A 12 16.74 -7.05 14.61
C SER A 12 17.38 -7.47 13.27
N ASP A 13 18.22 -6.61 12.68
CA ASP A 13 18.95 -6.93 11.44
C ASP A 13 19.83 -8.18 11.61
N TYR A 14 20.48 -8.31 12.78
CA TYR A 14 21.29 -9.48 13.09
C TYR A 14 20.43 -10.75 13.16
N PHE A 15 19.26 -10.70 13.77
CA PHE A 15 18.35 -11.85 13.83
C PHE A 15 17.83 -12.24 12.44
N PHE A 16 17.53 -11.28 11.58
CA PHE A 16 17.17 -11.57 10.19
C PHE A 16 18.30 -12.28 9.43
N LYS A 17 19.55 -11.80 9.57
CA LYS A 17 20.73 -12.44 8.96
C LYS A 17 20.98 -13.83 9.53
N LEU A 18 20.85 -14.02 10.86
CA LEU A 18 20.99 -15.31 11.52
C LEU A 18 19.93 -16.30 10.99
N ARG A 19 18.68 -15.87 10.91
CA ARG A 19 17.58 -16.67 10.38
C ARG A 19 17.85 -17.14 8.96
N GLN A 20 18.38 -16.25 8.11
CA GLN A 20 18.80 -16.60 6.77
C GLN A 20 19.97 -17.61 6.77
N ALA A 21 20.98 -17.40 7.62
CA ALA A 21 22.15 -18.25 7.72
C ALA A 21 21.82 -19.68 8.19
N ILE A 22 20.83 -19.84 9.05
CA ILE A 22 20.36 -21.15 9.54
C ILE A 22 19.25 -21.75 8.64
N HIS A 23 19.02 -21.19 7.45
CA HIS A 23 18.00 -21.65 6.49
C HIS A 23 16.60 -21.82 7.10
N CYS A 24 16.17 -20.89 7.97
CA CYS A 24 14.85 -20.87 8.58
C CYS A 24 13.99 -19.72 8.01
N PRO A 25 13.60 -19.76 6.72
CA PRO A 25 12.76 -18.72 6.15
C PRO A 25 11.37 -18.73 6.79
N PRO A 26 10.65 -17.60 6.73
CA PRO A 26 9.24 -17.60 7.10
C PRO A 26 8.46 -18.55 6.19
N PRO A 27 7.38 -19.18 6.69
CA PRO A 27 6.51 -19.96 5.83
C PRO A 27 5.95 -19.05 4.73
N LEU A 28 6.00 -19.54 3.49
CA LEU A 28 5.36 -18.86 2.37
C LEU A 28 3.85 -19.04 2.46
N CYS A 29 3.11 -17.99 2.22
CA CYS A 29 1.66 -18.08 2.08
C CYS A 29 1.34 -18.67 0.68
N PRO A 30 0.72 -19.86 0.58
CA PRO A 30 0.44 -20.50 -0.70
C PRO A 30 -0.58 -19.71 -1.54
N ASP A 31 -1.38 -18.86 -0.90
CA ASP A 31 -2.42 -18.06 -1.54
C ASP A 31 -1.89 -16.74 -2.10
N LEU A 32 -0.61 -16.42 -1.87
CA LEU A 32 0.03 -15.19 -2.34
C LEU A 32 1.01 -15.52 -3.47
N VAL A 33 0.73 -14.99 -4.66
CA VAL A 33 1.59 -15.13 -5.84
C VAL A 33 2.20 -13.78 -6.18
N HIS A 34 3.54 -13.73 -6.26
CA HIS A 34 4.27 -12.57 -6.75
C HIS A 34 4.52 -12.69 -8.24
N ILE A 35 4.29 -11.60 -8.97
CA ILE A 35 4.59 -11.49 -10.41
C ILE A 35 5.45 -10.25 -10.57
N ASP A 36 6.72 -10.47 -10.86
CA ASP A 36 7.70 -9.40 -11.02
C ASP A 36 7.86 -9.01 -12.49
N ILE A 37 7.86 -7.71 -12.77
CA ILE A 37 8.28 -7.15 -14.05
C ILE A 37 9.74 -6.72 -13.87
N ASP A 38 10.64 -7.62 -14.13
CA ASP A 38 12.07 -7.52 -13.93
C ASP A 38 12.86 -7.31 -15.24
N ASP A 39 14.18 -7.31 -15.13
CA ASP A 39 15.07 -7.16 -16.29
C ASP A 39 14.84 -8.25 -17.34
N SER A 40 14.46 -9.46 -16.95
CA SER A 40 14.16 -10.54 -17.89
C SER A 40 12.86 -10.26 -18.66
N SER A 41 11.89 -9.65 -18.04
CA SER A 41 10.66 -9.17 -18.69
C SER A 41 10.99 -8.13 -19.78
N TYR A 42 11.91 -7.21 -19.49
CA TYR A 42 12.37 -6.22 -20.47
C TYR A 42 13.25 -6.83 -21.57
N GLN A 43 14.01 -7.89 -21.29
CA GLN A 43 14.76 -8.62 -22.32
C GLN A 43 13.81 -9.31 -23.33
N VAL A 44 12.69 -9.85 -22.87
CA VAL A 44 11.74 -10.57 -23.72
C VAL A 44 10.78 -9.62 -24.43
N LEU A 45 10.23 -8.64 -23.73
CA LEU A 45 9.17 -7.75 -24.23
C LEU A 45 9.70 -6.39 -24.68
N GLY A 46 10.97 -6.08 -24.42
CA GLY A 46 11.52 -4.74 -24.65
C GLY A 46 10.82 -3.68 -23.81
N GLN A 47 10.78 -2.46 -24.31
CA GLN A 47 10.09 -1.35 -23.63
C GLN A 47 8.60 -1.62 -23.39
N LYS A 48 8.02 -2.56 -24.12
CA LYS A 48 6.59 -2.94 -23.98
C LYS A 48 6.25 -3.52 -22.62
N ALA A 49 7.23 -4.05 -21.86
CA ALA A 49 6.98 -4.58 -20.53
C ALA A 49 6.31 -3.56 -19.57
N GLY A 50 6.66 -2.26 -19.69
CA GLY A 50 6.09 -1.18 -18.89
C GLY A 50 4.93 -0.43 -19.55
N GLU A 51 4.55 -0.75 -20.79
CA GLU A 51 3.44 -0.07 -21.48
C GLU A 51 2.09 -0.38 -20.84
N ARG A 52 1.21 0.61 -20.76
CA ARG A 52 -0.14 0.47 -20.17
C ARG A 52 -0.99 -0.60 -20.87
N ARG A 53 -0.80 -0.80 -22.15
CA ARG A 53 -1.44 -1.88 -22.92
C ARG A 53 -1.01 -3.26 -22.43
N THR A 54 0.27 -3.45 -22.18
CA THR A 54 0.80 -4.72 -21.63
C THR A 54 0.24 -4.99 -20.25
N ILE A 55 0.20 -3.96 -19.39
CA ILE A 55 -0.41 -4.05 -18.06
C ILE A 55 -1.90 -4.36 -18.15
N ALA A 56 -2.64 -3.71 -19.05
CA ALA A 56 -4.05 -4.01 -19.28
C ALA A 56 -4.27 -5.48 -19.72
N HIS A 57 -3.37 -6.00 -20.57
CA HIS A 57 -3.40 -7.40 -20.96
C HIS A 57 -3.13 -8.34 -19.77
N LEU A 58 -2.15 -8.03 -18.94
CA LEU A 58 -1.82 -8.76 -17.73
C LEU A 58 -3.01 -8.80 -16.75
N ILE A 59 -3.67 -7.67 -16.52
CA ILE A 59 -4.89 -7.62 -15.70
C ILE A 59 -5.94 -8.61 -16.21
N ARG A 60 -6.22 -8.60 -17.53
CA ARG A 60 -7.21 -9.50 -18.12
C ARG A 60 -6.82 -10.99 -18.00
N LEU A 61 -5.53 -11.30 -18.11
CA LEU A 61 -5.04 -12.68 -17.94
C LEU A 61 -5.22 -13.16 -16.49
N LEU A 62 -4.84 -12.33 -15.51
CA LEU A 62 -4.95 -12.63 -14.10
C LEU A 62 -6.42 -12.73 -13.66
N ASP A 63 -7.27 -11.87 -14.20
CA ASP A 63 -8.71 -11.94 -13.98
C ASP A 63 -9.30 -13.27 -14.48
N LYS A 64 -8.92 -13.70 -15.69
CA LYS A 64 -9.31 -15.01 -16.23
C LYS A 64 -8.76 -16.20 -15.44
N ALA A 65 -7.58 -16.04 -14.84
CA ALA A 65 -7.00 -17.04 -13.96
C ALA A 65 -7.75 -17.17 -12.62
N GLY A 66 -8.69 -16.28 -12.32
CA GLY A 66 -9.55 -16.36 -11.16
C GLY A 66 -8.90 -15.88 -9.88
N CYS A 67 -7.91 -14.98 -9.94
CA CYS A 67 -7.33 -14.38 -8.74
C CYS A 67 -8.42 -13.64 -7.94
N ARG A 68 -8.42 -13.83 -6.62
CA ARG A 68 -9.40 -13.23 -5.71
C ARG A 68 -9.17 -11.74 -5.52
N VAL A 69 -7.92 -11.32 -5.49
CA VAL A 69 -7.46 -9.94 -5.34
C VAL A 69 -6.29 -9.74 -6.29
N LEU A 70 -6.24 -8.62 -6.93
CA LEU A 70 -5.13 -8.18 -7.77
C LEU A 70 -4.57 -6.88 -7.21
N VAL A 71 -3.27 -6.89 -6.94
CA VAL A 71 -2.56 -5.78 -6.31
C VAL A 71 -1.42 -5.35 -7.21
N PHE A 72 -1.35 -4.08 -7.56
CA PHE A 72 -0.18 -3.51 -8.19
C PHE A 72 0.63 -2.69 -7.20
N ASP A 73 1.93 -2.98 -7.13
CA ASP A 73 2.91 -2.16 -6.42
C ASP A 73 3.54 -1.13 -7.37
N MET A 74 2.65 -0.51 -8.18
CA MET A 74 3.06 0.54 -9.13
C MET A 74 1.91 1.52 -9.34
N ALA A 75 2.23 2.81 -9.37
CA ALA A 75 1.29 3.87 -9.68
C ALA A 75 1.39 4.27 -11.17
N PHE A 76 0.29 4.78 -11.71
CA PHE A 76 0.19 5.23 -13.11
C PHE A 76 -0.14 6.73 -13.17
N PRO A 77 0.78 7.61 -12.74
CA PRO A 77 0.51 9.04 -12.74
C PRO A 77 0.46 9.61 -14.16
N GLY A 78 -0.34 10.65 -14.33
CA GLY A 78 -0.46 11.37 -15.59
C GLY A 78 -1.06 10.54 -16.73
N THR A 79 -1.11 11.14 -17.90
CA THR A 79 -1.61 10.52 -19.13
C THR A 79 -0.47 9.96 -19.97
N SER A 80 -0.73 8.90 -20.72
CA SER A 80 0.12 8.33 -21.77
C SER A 80 -0.57 8.51 -23.12
N THR A 81 -0.54 7.49 -23.97
CA THR A 81 -1.30 7.46 -25.20
C THR A 81 -2.79 7.26 -24.87
N PRO A 82 -3.71 8.09 -25.37
CA PRO A 82 -5.13 8.02 -24.99
C PRO A 82 -5.76 6.63 -25.16
N GLY A 83 -5.39 5.90 -26.19
CA GLY A 83 -5.88 4.54 -26.42
C GLY A 83 -5.41 3.54 -25.36
N GLU A 84 -4.17 3.66 -24.91
CA GLU A 84 -3.62 2.79 -23.87
C GLU A 84 -4.17 3.11 -22.48
N ASP A 85 -4.38 4.39 -22.20
CA ASP A 85 -5.02 4.84 -20.96
C ASP A 85 -6.43 4.26 -20.85
N LEU A 86 -7.20 4.34 -21.95
CA LEU A 86 -8.54 3.77 -22.00
C LEU A 86 -8.55 2.24 -21.85
N GLU A 87 -7.61 1.54 -22.51
CA GLU A 87 -7.47 0.08 -22.37
C GLU A 87 -7.19 -0.34 -20.93
N LEU A 88 -6.31 0.40 -20.23
CA LEU A 88 -5.97 0.15 -18.83
C LEU A 88 -7.19 0.35 -17.93
N ILE A 89 -7.89 1.48 -18.08
CA ILE A 89 -9.10 1.79 -17.30
C ILE A 89 -10.18 0.72 -17.54
N GLN A 90 -10.39 0.32 -18.80
CA GLN A 90 -11.37 -0.72 -19.13
C GLN A 90 -11.01 -2.08 -18.53
N ALA A 91 -9.72 -2.47 -18.54
CA ALA A 91 -9.26 -3.71 -17.94
C ALA A 91 -9.44 -3.69 -16.41
N ALA A 92 -9.07 -2.58 -15.76
CA ALA A 92 -9.26 -2.38 -14.34
C ALA A 92 -10.74 -2.44 -13.92
N LYS A 93 -11.60 -1.75 -14.69
CA LYS A 93 -13.06 -1.74 -14.47
C LYS A 93 -13.67 -3.14 -14.62
N ALA A 94 -13.27 -3.90 -15.63
CA ALA A 94 -13.77 -5.25 -15.85
C ALA A 94 -13.34 -6.22 -14.75
N CYS A 95 -12.09 -6.09 -14.28
CA CYS A 95 -11.55 -6.89 -13.19
C CYS A 95 -12.27 -6.62 -11.85
N ASN A 96 -12.58 -5.38 -11.53
CA ASN A 96 -13.31 -4.93 -10.32
C ASN A 96 -12.75 -5.46 -8.97
N ARG A 97 -11.49 -5.86 -8.93
CA ARG A 97 -10.77 -6.35 -7.75
C ARG A 97 -9.30 -5.95 -7.74
N LEU A 98 -9.01 -4.87 -8.49
CA LEU A 98 -7.69 -4.29 -8.61
C LEU A 98 -7.49 -3.20 -7.55
N TYR A 99 -6.42 -3.32 -6.76
CA TYR A 99 -5.97 -2.32 -5.80
C TYR A 99 -4.76 -1.59 -6.35
N LEU A 100 -4.79 -0.27 -6.26
CA LEU A 100 -3.76 0.61 -6.80
C LEU A 100 -3.22 1.54 -5.73
N PRO A 101 -1.90 1.75 -5.69
CA PRO A 101 -1.32 2.73 -4.79
C PRO A 101 -1.46 4.15 -5.34
N VAL A 102 -1.60 5.09 -4.43
CA VAL A 102 -1.25 6.48 -4.63
C VAL A 102 0.14 6.72 -4.03
N ILE A 103 0.92 7.59 -4.63
CA ILE A 103 2.24 7.96 -4.10
C ILE A 103 2.02 9.04 -3.06
N VAL A 104 2.27 8.70 -1.80
CA VAL A 104 2.20 9.64 -0.70
C VAL A 104 3.59 10.20 -0.44
N ARG A 105 3.71 11.52 -0.37
CA ARG A 105 4.92 12.18 0.12
C ARG A 105 4.81 12.36 1.62
N PRO A 106 5.64 11.69 2.44
CA PRO A 106 5.62 11.90 3.88
C PRO A 106 6.15 13.30 4.21
N LYS A 107 5.55 13.95 5.19
CA LYS A 107 6.06 15.20 5.73
C LYS A 107 7.25 14.89 6.64
N THR A 108 8.46 14.99 6.10
CA THR A 108 9.71 14.72 6.82
C THR A 108 10.34 16.00 7.36
N ASP A 109 10.06 17.13 6.73
CA ASP A 109 10.52 18.46 7.12
C ASP A 109 9.33 19.44 7.16
N PRO A 110 9.14 20.19 8.27
CA PRO A 110 8.12 21.23 8.34
C PRO A 110 8.27 22.32 7.27
N ASP A 111 9.50 22.57 6.85
CA ASP A 111 9.87 23.64 5.93
C ASP A 111 10.05 23.17 4.47
N ASP A 112 9.65 21.92 4.13
CA ASP A 112 9.74 21.41 2.77
C ASP A 112 8.89 22.27 1.80
N PRO A 113 9.54 23.06 0.90
CA PRO A 113 8.84 23.99 0.01
C PRO A 113 7.93 23.30 -1.00
N ILE A 114 8.13 21.99 -1.24
CA ILE A 114 7.29 21.19 -2.14
C ILE A 114 5.97 20.84 -1.46
N ALA A 115 5.93 20.81 -0.13
CA ALA A 115 4.72 20.57 0.64
C ALA A 115 3.64 21.64 0.36
N SER A 116 4.03 22.88 0.11
CA SER A 116 3.11 23.99 -0.16
C SER A 116 2.45 23.93 -1.55
N GLY A 117 3.11 23.31 -2.54
CA GLY A 117 2.58 23.19 -3.92
C GLY A 117 1.59 22.05 -4.13
N LEU A 118 1.53 21.10 -3.19
CA LEU A 118 0.62 19.94 -3.23
C LEU A 118 -0.52 20.06 -2.22
N ALA A 119 -0.50 21.11 -1.38
CA ALA A 119 -1.59 21.46 -0.49
C ALA A 119 -2.82 21.84 -1.36
N GLY A 120 -3.87 21.07 -1.30
CA GLY A 120 -5.08 21.24 -2.12
C GLY A 120 -5.47 20.00 -2.92
N MET A 121 -4.63 18.97 -2.95
CA MET A 121 -4.99 17.64 -3.45
C MET A 121 -5.47 16.72 -2.30
N GLU A 122 -5.97 17.30 -1.23
CA GLU A 122 -6.60 16.55 -0.13
C GLU A 122 -7.91 15.96 -0.64
N ASN A 123 -7.95 14.65 -0.75
CA ASN A 123 -9.11 13.97 -1.25
C ASN A 123 -9.99 13.47 -0.12
N GLN A 124 -11.24 13.91 -0.13
CA GLN A 124 -12.28 13.48 0.81
C GLN A 124 -12.65 12.00 0.65
N ASP A 125 -12.18 11.34 -0.42
CA ASP A 125 -12.46 9.93 -0.72
C ASP A 125 -11.46 8.95 -0.05
N LEU A 126 -10.47 9.48 0.66
CA LEU A 126 -9.51 8.67 1.39
C LEU A 126 -10.02 8.44 2.81
N VAL A 127 -9.92 7.21 3.22
CA VAL A 127 -10.50 6.63 4.43
C VAL A 127 -10.44 7.54 5.65
N ILE A 128 -11.59 7.79 6.25
CA ILE A 128 -11.74 8.56 7.48
C ILE A 128 -11.69 7.59 8.66
N VAL A 129 -10.95 7.96 9.69
CA VAL A 129 -10.88 7.16 10.91
C VAL A 129 -11.55 7.87 12.06
N PRO A 130 -12.51 7.23 12.70
CA PRO A 130 -13.27 7.86 13.75
C PRO A 130 -12.53 7.99 15.10
N ALA A 131 -11.61 7.10 15.42
CA ALA A 131 -10.97 7.09 16.73
C ALA A 131 -9.45 6.99 16.63
N VAL A 132 -8.75 8.09 16.82
CA VAL A 132 -7.29 8.13 16.87
C VAL A 132 -6.84 8.71 18.20
N SER A 133 -6.10 7.93 18.96
CA SER A 133 -5.35 8.45 20.11
C SER A 133 -3.97 8.92 19.63
N ASP A 134 -3.62 10.15 19.92
CA ASP A 134 -2.28 10.72 19.64
C ASP A 134 -1.89 10.78 18.14
N TRP A 135 -2.53 11.66 17.41
CA TRP A 135 -2.21 11.97 16.01
C TRP A 135 -0.74 12.40 15.78
N GLY A 136 -0.07 12.91 16.80
CA GLY A 136 1.32 13.38 16.71
C GLY A 136 2.33 12.28 16.40
N ARG A 137 1.97 11.01 16.63
CA ARG A 137 2.81 9.83 16.34
C ARG A 137 2.62 9.26 14.95
N ILE A 138 1.63 9.72 14.21
CA ILE A 138 1.33 9.21 12.86
C ILE A 138 2.05 10.10 11.84
N VAL A 139 2.76 9.46 10.92
CA VAL A 139 3.39 10.16 9.81
C VAL A 139 2.32 10.91 9.01
N SER A 140 2.56 12.19 8.76
CA SER A 140 1.64 13.03 8.00
C SER A 140 2.05 13.08 6.53
N SER A 141 1.07 13.20 5.64
CA SER A 141 1.27 13.46 4.22
C SER A 141 1.61 14.94 3.99
N ALA A 142 2.58 15.20 3.13
CA ALA A 142 2.85 16.51 2.55
C ALA A 142 2.15 16.70 1.21
N GLY A 143 1.60 15.62 0.62
CA GLY A 143 0.89 15.63 -0.64
C GLY A 143 0.78 14.25 -1.27
N LEU A 144 -0.04 14.17 -2.32
CA LEU A 144 -0.37 12.94 -3.02
C LEU A 144 -0.11 13.09 -4.52
N ILE A 145 0.41 12.04 -5.15
CA ILE A 145 0.39 11.89 -6.60
C ILE A 145 -0.59 10.75 -6.91
N ARG A 146 -1.66 11.08 -7.59
CA ARG A 146 -2.71 10.13 -7.97
C ARG A 146 -2.38 9.43 -9.27
N ASN A 147 -3.06 8.34 -9.50
CA ASN A 147 -3.08 7.71 -10.81
C ASN A 147 -3.83 8.58 -11.83
N LEU A 148 -3.75 8.16 -13.07
CA LEU A 148 -4.55 8.67 -14.19
C LEU A 148 -6.03 8.83 -13.81
N GLU A 149 -6.62 9.94 -14.19
CA GLU A 149 -8.05 10.18 -14.01
C GLU A 149 -8.89 9.06 -14.62
N GLY A 150 -9.88 8.61 -13.88
CA GLY A 150 -10.72 7.46 -14.26
C GLY A 150 -10.16 6.11 -13.81
N LEU A 151 -8.84 5.94 -13.64
CA LEU A 151 -8.26 4.69 -13.14
C LEU A 151 -8.49 4.54 -11.62
N ASP A 152 -8.30 5.62 -10.87
CA ASP A 152 -8.61 5.62 -9.43
C ASP A 152 -10.08 5.30 -9.16
N ALA A 153 -10.98 5.84 -9.98
CA ALA A 153 -12.43 5.67 -9.82
C ALA A 153 -12.91 4.23 -10.06
N VAL A 154 -12.14 3.42 -10.80
CA VAL A 154 -12.49 2.02 -11.10
C VAL A 154 -11.67 1.02 -10.29
N SER A 155 -10.76 1.47 -9.45
CA SER A 155 -10.02 0.59 -8.55
C SER A 155 -10.91 0.10 -7.41
N ALA A 156 -10.66 -1.12 -6.92
CA ALA A 156 -11.35 -1.67 -5.75
C ALA A 156 -10.99 -0.93 -4.45
N GLY A 157 -9.83 -0.31 -4.40
CA GLY A 157 -9.39 0.52 -3.29
C GLY A 157 -8.12 1.28 -3.59
N LEU A 158 -8.04 2.49 -3.05
CA LEU A 158 -6.83 3.32 -3.04
C LEU A 158 -6.10 3.15 -1.71
N CYS A 159 -4.78 3.16 -1.79
CA CYS A 159 -3.89 2.89 -0.66
C CYS A 159 -2.51 3.50 -0.91
N HIS A 160 -1.62 3.44 0.07
CA HIS A 160 -0.23 3.84 -0.15
C HIS A 160 0.73 2.65 -0.07
N ILE A 161 1.89 2.81 -0.70
CA ILE A 161 3.03 1.91 -0.61
C ILE A 161 4.25 2.59 0.01
N THR A 162 4.04 3.76 0.60
CA THR A 162 5.11 4.61 1.11
C THR A 162 5.72 4.01 2.37
N CYS A 163 7.03 3.81 2.34
CA CYS A 163 7.84 3.46 3.50
C CYS A 163 8.72 4.65 3.88
N VAL A 164 8.89 4.86 5.18
CA VAL A 164 9.80 5.87 5.71
C VAL A 164 11.01 5.16 6.31
N PRO A 165 12.22 5.44 5.84
CA PRO A 165 13.42 4.81 6.39
C PRO A 165 13.67 5.29 7.82
N ASN A 166 14.33 4.46 8.60
CA ASN A 166 14.86 4.86 9.89
C ASN A 166 16.01 5.87 9.70
N ARG A 167 16.48 6.51 10.78
CA ARG A 167 17.54 7.53 10.73
C ARG A 167 18.84 7.05 10.08
N ASP A 168 19.12 5.76 10.10
CA ASP A 168 20.27 5.13 9.47
C ASP A 168 20.03 4.74 7.99
N GLY A 169 18.91 5.16 7.40
CA GLY A 169 18.54 4.87 6.01
C GLY A 169 17.98 3.47 5.76
N VAL A 170 17.85 2.63 6.80
CA VAL A 170 17.34 1.27 6.67
C VAL A 170 15.83 1.22 6.88
N TYR A 171 15.12 0.55 5.98
CA TYR A 171 13.68 0.33 6.08
C TYR A 171 13.40 -0.90 6.96
N ARG A 172 12.89 -0.69 8.17
CA ARG A 172 12.55 -1.76 9.13
C ARG A 172 11.08 -1.79 9.50
N HIS A 173 10.38 -0.72 9.20
CA HIS A 173 8.97 -0.56 9.53
C HIS A 173 8.19 -0.16 8.29
N TYR A 174 6.98 -0.64 8.21
CA TYR A 174 6.02 -0.26 7.19
C TYR A 174 4.87 0.51 7.84
N ASN A 175 4.64 1.71 7.38
CA ASN A 175 3.55 2.54 7.91
C ASN A 175 2.21 1.94 7.46
N LEU A 176 1.40 1.45 8.38
CA LEU A 176 0.08 0.92 8.04
C LEU A 176 -0.90 2.02 7.65
N ILE A 177 -0.69 3.22 8.18
CA ILE A 177 -1.49 4.41 7.92
C ILE A 177 -0.60 5.63 7.79
N ILE A 178 -1.01 6.59 6.95
CA ILE A 178 -0.41 7.92 6.84
C ILE A 178 -1.54 8.94 6.95
N ARG A 179 -1.39 9.92 7.84
CA ARG A 179 -2.37 10.99 8.03
C ARG A 179 -2.45 11.88 6.79
N SER A 180 -3.68 12.18 6.35
CA SER A 180 -3.97 13.13 5.28
C SER A 180 -5.18 13.95 5.69
N GLY A 181 -4.99 15.24 5.94
CA GLY A 181 -6.05 16.10 6.49
C GLY A 181 -6.61 15.56 7.81
N GLU A 182 -7.92 15.40 7.88
CA GLU A 182 -8.65 14.89 9.06
C GLU A 182 -8.78 13.35 9.06
N GLY A 183 -8.23 12.68 8.06
CA GLY A 183 -8.28 11.22 7.94
C GLY A 183 -6.93 10.59 7.74
N PHE A 184 -6.92 9.36 7.25
CA PHE A 184 -5.69 8.69 6.86
C PHE A 184 -5.84 7.88 5.55
N ILE A 185 -4.71 7.61 4.95
CA ILE A 185 -4.56 6.73 3.81
C ILE A 185 -4.02 5.41 4.35
N PRO A 186 -4.74 4.29 4.18
CA PRO A 186 -4.25 2.98 4.58
C PRO A 186 -3.13 2.53 3.66
N SER A 187 -2.22 1.72 4.18
CA SER A 187 -1.30 0.99 3.34
C SER A 187 -2.02 -0.03 2.46
N LEU A 188 -1.37 -0.43 1.37
CA LEU A 188 -1.87 -1.45 0.46
C LEU A 188 -2.23 -2.75 1.21
N ALA A 189 -1.35 -3.20 2.10
CA ALA A 189 -1.58 -4.40 2.89
C ALA A 189 -2.78 -4.26 3.83
N LEU A 190 -2.89 -3.13 4.54
CA LEU A 190 -4.02 -2.88 5.44
C LEU A 190 -5.34 -2.81 4.68
N ARG A 191 -5.38 -2.09 3.56
CA ARG A 191 -6.59 -1.95 2.75
C ARG A 191 -7.10 -3.30 2.26
N VAL A 192 -6.23 -4.10 1.65
CA VAL A 192 -6.59 -5.45 1.18
C VAL A 192 -7.02 -6.36 2.32
N ALA A 193 -6.31 -6.31 3.46
CA ALA A 193 -6.69 -7.09 4.64
C ALA A 193 -8.09 -6.72 5.16
N CYS A 194 -8.40 -5.43 5.25
CA CYS A 194 -9.73 -4.97 5.68
C CYS A 194 -10.84 -5.49 4.76
N ASP A 195 -10.65 -5.39 3.45
CA ASP A 195 -11.65 -5.85 2.49
C ASP A 195 -11.81 -7.38 2.51
N LEU A 196 -10.71 -8.14 2.60
CA LEU A 196 -10.73 -9.59 2.72
C LEU A 196 -11.38 -10.09 4.01
N LEU A 197 -11.17 -9.37 5.12
CA LEU A 197 -11.73 -9.67 6.44
C LEU A 197 -13.09 -8.99 6.66
N GLN A 198 -13.60 -8.28 5.66
CA GLN A 198 -14.88 -7.54 5.72
C GLN A 198 -14.94 -6.52 6.86
N VAL A 199 -13.81 -5.93 7.20
CA VAL A 199 -13.72 -4.87 8.21
C VAL A 199 -14.09 -3.54 7.57
N ARG A 200 -15.03 -2.84 8.18
CA ARG A 200 -15.39 -1.48 7.76
C ARG A 200 -14.31 -0.50 8.20
N ALA A 201 -13.75 0.22 7.24
CA ALA A 201 -12.63 1.13 7.49
C ALA A 201 -12.95 2.23 8.51
N GLU A 202 -14.20 2.68 8.56
CA GLU A 202 -14.68 3.70 9.50
C GLU A 202 -14.72 3.22 10.95
N LEU A 203 -14.63 1.91 11.17
CA LEU A 203 -14.66 1.31 12.50
C LEU A 203 -13.26 0.96 13.02
N ILE A 204 -12.22 1.16 12.23
CA ILE A 204 -10.84 0.92 12.64
C ILE A 204 -10.49 1.89 13.78
N GLU A 205 -9.94 1.36 14.87
CA GLU A 205 -9.41 2.18 15.95
C GLU A 205 -7.88 2.24 15.87
N VAL A 206 -7.33 3.44 15.99
CA VAL A 206 -5.88 3.68 15.91
C VAL A 206 -5.35 4.04 17.29
N HIS A 207 -4.59 3.14 17.88
CA HIS A 207 -3.84 3.37 19.11
C HIS A 207 -2.37 3.63 18.74
N ALA A 208 -2.06 4.86 18.36
CA ALA A 208 -0.78 5.23 17.76
C ALA A 208 0.44 4.84 18.63
N GLY A 209 1.38 4.13 18.03
CA GLY A 209 2.56 3.57 18.71
C GLY A 209 2.28 2.29 19.52
N HIS A 210 1.08 1.74 19.44
CA HIS A 210 0.71 0.50 20.12
C HIS A 210 0.12 -0.54 19.14
N TYR A 211 -1.06 -0.31 18.59
CA TYR A 211 -1.72 -1.23 17.66
C TYR A 211 -2.84 -0.55 16.87
N LEU A 212 -3.28 -1.21 15.81
CA LEU A 212 -4.56 -0.97 15.16
C LEU A 212 -5.54 -2.04 15.60
N LEU A 213 -6.78 -1.64 15.93
CA LEU A 213 -7.88 -2.58 16.17
C LEU A 213 -8.75 -2.64 14.93
N LEU A 214 -8.91 -3.84 14.39
CA LEU A 214 -9.83 -4.15 13.30
C LEU A 214 -11.01 -4.91 13.88
N PRO A 215 -12.12 -4.23 14.18
CA PRO A 215 -13.25 -4.86 14.83
C PRO A 215 -14.01 -5.80 13.91
N ASP A 216 -14.61 -6.83 14.48
CA ASP A 216 -15.46 -7.80 13.76
C ASP A 216 -14.80 -8.44 12.53
N ALA A 217 -13.48 -8.61 12.52
CA ALA A 217 -12.73 -9.22 11.42
C ALA A 217 -13.22 -10.66 11.18
N ARG A 218 -13.54 -10.98 9.91
CA ARG A 218 -14.11 -12.28 9.53
C ARG A 218 -13.05 -13.14 8.85
N PHE A 219 -12.56 -14.14 9.57
CA PHE A 219 -11.65 -15.13 9.05
C PHE A 219 -12.41 -16.26 8.35
N PRO A 220 -11.84 -16.90 7.31
CA PRO A 220 -12.46 -18.05 6.65
C PRO A 220 -12.78 -19.16 7.65
N GLY A 221 -14.06 -19.55 7.73
CA GLY A 221 -14.54 -20.62 8.61
C GLY A 221 -14.59 -20.28 10.10
N GLY A 222 -14.30 -19.04 10.51
CA GLY A 222 -14.35 -18.56 11.87
C GLY A 222 -15.54 -17.62 12.17
N ASN A 223 -15.79 -17.39 13.45
CA ASN A 223 -16.67 -16.32 13.89
C ASN A 223 -15.97 -14.97 13.78
N PRO A 224 -16.72 -13.85 13.61
CA PRO A 224 -16.13 -12.52 13.69
C PRO A 224 -15.39 -12.32 15.01
N ALA A 225 -14.22 -11.71 14.96
CA ALA A 225 -13.40 -11.42 16.13
C ALA A 225 -12.59 -10.14 15.92
N ASP A 226 -12.29 -9.45 17.00
CA ASP A 226 -11.42 -8.28 16.96
C ASP A 226 -9.97 -8.70 16.70
N LEU A 227 -9.36 -8.09 15.69
CA LEU A 227 -7.96 -8.31 15.34
C LEU A 227 -7.13 -7.10 15.76
N ARG A 228 -6.11 -7.34 16.59
CA ARG A 228 -5.09 -6.35 16.91
C ARG A 228 -3.87 -6.53 16.02
N VAL A 229 -3.53 -5.48 15.29
CA VAL A 229 -2.33 -5.41 14.45
C VAL A 229 -1.32 -4.50 15.16
N PRO A 230 -0.19 -5.01 15.62
CA PRO A 230 0.83 -4.28 16.39
C PRO A 230 1.55 -3.22 15.55
#